data_ea20ec4dae418d264e248fff5bab24d7
#
_entry.id   ea20ec4dae418d264e248fff5bab24d7
#
_cell.length_a   1.000
_cell.length_b   1.000
_cell.length_c   1.000
_cell.angle_alpha   90.00
_cell.angle_beta   90.00
_cell.angle_gamma   90.00
#
_symmetry.space_group_name_H-M   'P 1'
#
loop_
_entity.id
_entity.type
_entity.pdbx_description
1 polymer ?
#
loop_
_entity_poly.entity_id
_entity_poly.type
_entity_poly.pdbx_seq_one_letter_code
_entity_poly.pdbx_strand_id
1 'polypeptide(L)'
;MHSGKLRSMASVYLRRDNQLLLLYRQGNSIVSNLWIGSAGGHFEEGEVKDARQCLLRELYEELAISEASLANLSLRYVTMRYADGELRQNYYFFADLIDPEVMTPASTEGITKWFALNGMDGLPMPFTARFMIDHYLRTGQYNDLLYAGIANDSGVQFQSL
;
A
#
# COMPACT_ATOMS: atom_id res chain seq x y z
N MET A 1 7.21 -29.06 9.20
CA MET A 1 8.08 -27.92 9.57
C MET A 1 7.97 -26.85 8.50
N HIS A 2 7.59 -25.65 8.88
CA HIS A 2 7.48 -24.55 7.93
C HIS A 2 8.87 -23.97 7.66
N SER A 3 9.20 -23.74 6.41
CA SER A 3 10.55 -23.29 6.00
C SER A 3 10.86 -21.84 6.39
N GLY A 4 9.92 -21.13 6.97
CA GLY A 4 10.13 -19.78 7.47
C GLY A 4 10.45 -18.74 6.38
N LYS A 5 9.99 -18.96 5.16
CA LYS A 5 10.17 -17.96 4.09
C LYS A 5 9.40 -16.70 4.43
N LEU A 6 10.11 -15.58 4.51
CA LEU A 6 9.55 -14.27 4.80
C LEU A 6 9.57 -13.41 3.54
N ARG A 7 8.44 -12.76 3.25
CA ARG A 7 8.28 -11.83 2.14
C ARG A 7 7.81 -10.50 2.68
N SER A 8 8.65 -9.47 2.60
CA SER A 8 8.34 -8.12 3.07
C SER A 8 8.16 -7.16 1.92
N MET A 9 7.12 -6.36 1.98
CA MET A 9 6.77 -5.35 0.99
C MET A 9 6.40 -4.04 1.66
N ALA A 10 6.68 -2.93 0.99
CA ALA A 10 6.17 -1.61 1.38
C ALA A 10 5.38 -1.02 0.23
N SER A 11 4.27 -0.37 0.55
CA SER A 11 3.45 0.35 -0.42
C SER A 11 2.93 1.65 0.16
N VAL A 12 2.53 2.58 -0.71
CA VAL A 12 1.95 3.87 -0.32
C VAL A 12 0.62 4.08 -1.03
N TYR A 13 -0.31 4.69 -0.30
CA TYR A 13 -1.54 5.24 -0.85
C TYR A 13 -1.42 6.77 -0.79
N LEU A 14 -1.30 7.40 -1.97
CA LEU A 14 -1.23 8.85 -2.07
C LEU A 14 -2.62 9.45 -1.97
N ARG A 15 -2.73 10.53 -1.20
CA ARG A 15 -4.00 11.25 -0.95
C ARG A 15 -3.96 12.63 -1.60
N ARG A 16 -5.10 13.06 -2.09
CA ARG A 16 -5.37 14.46 -2.51
C ARG A 16 -6.87 14.68 -2.57
N ASP A 17 -7.36 15.78 -2.00
CA ASP A 17 -8.77 16.21 -2.12
C ASP A 17 -9.79 15.12 -1.77
N ASN A 18 -9.60 14.40 -0.67
CA ASN A 18 -10.45 13.28 -0.24
C ASN A 18 -10.49 12.13 -1.26
N GLN A 19 -9.39 11.94 -1.98
CA GLN A 19 -9.22 10.85 -2.92
C GLN A 19 -7.94 10.07 -2.61
N LEU A 20 -7.92 8.80 -3.00
CA LEU A 20 -6.73 7.96 -3.02
C LEU A 20 -6.33 7.65 -4.46
N LEU A 21 -5.03 7.74 -4.74
CA LEU A 21 -4.47 7.29 -6.00
C LEU A 21 -4.24 5.78 -5.94
N LEU A 22 -4.89 5.05 -6.81
CA LEU A 22 -4.70 3.60 -6.94
C LEU A 22 -4.06 3.29 -8.28
N LEU A 23 -3.34 2.18 -8.31
CA LEU A 23 -2.72 1.62 -9.50
C LEU A 23 -3.49 0.37 -9.93
N TYR A 24 -3.93 0.34 -11.18
CA TYR A 24 -4.46 -0.88 -11.81
C TYR A 24 -3.31 -1.60 -12.51
N ARG A 25 -2.95 -2.74 -11.96
CA ARG A 25 -1.85 -3.53 -12.47
C ARG A 25 -2.34 -4.47 -13.56
N GLN A 26 -1.75 -4.37 -14.75
CA GLN A 26 -2.07 -5.20 -15.91
C GLN A 26 -0.87 -6.07 -16.28
N GLY A 27 -1.13 -7.20 -16.97
CA GLY A 27 -0.09 -8.05 -17.51
C GLY A 27 0.13 -9.34 -16.74
N ASN A 28 1.35 -9.92 -16.87
CA ASN A 28 1.66 -11.29 -16.43
C ASN A 28 2.11 -11.42 -14.97
N SER A 29 1.80 -10.47 -14.10
CA SER A 29 2.17 -10.57 -12.70
C SER A 29 1.11 -11.35 -11.91
N ILE A 30 1.52 -11.88 -10.73
CA ILE A 30 0.63 -12.59 -9.80
C ILE A 30 -0.52 -11.67 -9.33
N VAL A 31 -0.33 -10.35 -9.35
CA VAL A 31 -1.28 -9.34 -8.88
C VAL A 31 -1.87 -8.57 -10.06
N SER A 32 -2.12 -9.22 -11.19
CA SER A 32 -2.71 -8.57 -12.35
C SER A 32 -4.22 -8.43 -12.23
N ASN A 33 -4.78 -7.40 -12.90
CA ASN A 33 -6.21 -7.08 -12.91
C ASN A 33 -6.77 -6.71 -11.53
N LEU A 34 -5.92 -6.15 -10.67
CA LEU A 34 -6.28 -5.68 -9.35
C LEU A 34 -5.85 -4.22 -9.17
N TRP A 35 -6.63 -3.51 -8.36
CA TRP A 35 -6.27 -2.18 -7.87
C TRP A 35 -5.42 -2.33 -6.61
N ILE A 36 -4.26 -1.69 -6.61
CA ILE A 36 -3.30 -1.71 -5.50
C ILE A 36 -2.91 -0.30 -5.10
N GLY A 37 -2.06 -0.15 -4.11
CA GLY A 37 -1.53 1.15 -3.70
C GLY A 37 -0.82 1.88 -4.84
N SER A 38 -0.62 3.16 -4.69
CA SER A 38 -0.08 4.05 -5.73
C SER A 38 1.28 3.59 -6.22
N ALA A 39 2.13 3.12 -5.32
CA ALA A 39 3.44 2.53 -5.60
C ALA A 39 3.83 1.57 -4.48
N GLY A 40 4.75 0.65 -4.76
CA GLY A 40 5.27 -0.28 -3.76
C GLY A 40 6.00 -1.46 -4.37
N GLY A 41 6.69 -2.20 -3.53
CA GLY A 41 7.42 -3.37 -3.94
C GLY A 41 8.11 -4.08 -2.78
N HIS A 42 8.90 -5.09 -3.15
CA HIS A 42 9.63 -5.92 -2.20
C HIS A 42 10.83 -5.18 -1.62
N PHE A 43 11.16 -5.50 -0.37
CA PHE A 43 12.40 -5.05 0.25
C PHE A 43 13.59 -5.62 -0.52
N GLU A 44 14.56 -4.76 -0.76
CA GLU A 44 15.89 -5.15 -1.26
C GLU A 44 16.87 -5.34 -0.10
N GLU A 45 18.02 -5.92 -0.41
CA GLU A 45 19.12 -6.01 0.54
C GLU A 45 19.49 -4.60 1.02
N GLY A 46 19.64 -4.45 2.34
CA GLY A 46 19.89 -3.16 2.96
C GLY A 46 18.65 -2.41 3.42
N GLU A 47 17.46 -2.81 2.98
CA GLU A 47 16.19 -2.19 3.38
C GLU A 47 15.46 -2.95 4.50
N VAL A 48 16.00 -4.07 4.95
CA VAL A 48 15.34 -5.00 5.89
C VAL A 48 14.91 -4.31 7.20
N LYS A 49 15.59 -3.26 7.59
CA LYS A 49 15.31 -2.50 8.81
C LYS A 49 14.64 -1.15 8.54
N ASP A 50 14.31 -0.85 7.30
CA ASP A 50 13.82 0.47 6.93
C ASP A 50 12.78 0.40 5.81
N ALA A 51 11.53 0.17 6.22
CA ALA A 51 10.40 0.11 5.30
C ALA A 51 10.18 1.42 4.55
N ARG A 52 10.50 2.56 5.20
CA ARG A 52 10.38 3.88 4.57
C ARG A 52 11.37 4.05 3.42
N GLN A 53 12.59 3.59 3.58
CA GLN A 53 13.60 3.61 2.50
C GLN A 53 13.13 2.79 1.30
N CYS A 54 12.63 1.58 1.54
CA CYS A 54 12.04 0.74 0.48
C CYS A 54 10.94 1.49 -0.25
N LEU A 55 9.99 2.08 0.48
CA LEU A 55 8.89 2.81 -0.11
C LEU A 55 9.35 3.98 -0.97
N LEU A 56 10.26 4.81 -0.47
CA LEU A 56 10.74 5.99 -1.20
C LEU A 56 11.48 5.60 -2.48
N ARG A 57 12.21 4.50 -2.46
CA ARG A 57 12.86 3.95 -3.66
C ARG A 57 11.82 3.51 -4.70
N GLU A 58 10.84 2.70 -4.29
CA GLU A 58 9.79 2.23 -5.19
C GLU A 58 8.95 3.40 -5.75
N LEU A 59 8.63 4.38 -4.91
CA LEU A 59 7.87 5.56 -5.33
C LEU A 59 8.59 6.33 -6.43
N TYR A 60 9.90 6.51 -6.29
CA TYR A 60 10.69 7.17 -7.32
C TYR A 60 10.82 6.34 -8.59
N GLU A 61 11.09 5.03 -8.46
CA GLU A 61 11.24 4.14 -9.61
C GLU A 61 9.94 4.02 -10.42
N GLU A 62 8.80 3.91 -9.75
CA GLU A 62 7.52 3.66 -10.42
C GLU A 62 6.80 4.93 -10.88
N LEU A 63 6.84 6.01 -10.09
CA LEU A 63 6.07 7.23 -10.35
C LEU A 63 6.92 8.48 -10.58
N ALA A 64 8.24 8.37 -10.44
CA ALA A 64 9.17 9.52 -10.48
C ALA A 64 8.81 10.62 -9.46
N ILE A 65 8.24 10.24 -8.32
CA ILE A 65 7.89 11.15 -7.23
C ILE A 65 8.95 11.03 -6.14
N SER A 66 9.50 12.17 -5.72
CA SER A 66 10.42 12.24 -4.58
C SER A 66 9.68 12.62 -3.30
N GLU A 67 10.35 12.43 -2.16
CA GLU A 67 9.80 12.80 -0.85
C GLU A 67 9.44 14.27 -0.76
N ALA A 68 10.14 15.15 -1.48
CA ALA A 68 9.86 16.60 -1.50
C ALA A 68 8.45 16.93 -2.01
N SER A 69 7.83 16.06 -2.80
CA SER A 69 6.46 16.22 -3.31
C SER A 69 5.40 15.70 -2.35
N LEU A 70 5.80 15.20 -1.17
CA LEU A 70 4.91 14.59 -0.19
C LEU A 70 4.83 15.39 1.09
N ALA A 71 3.68 15.31 1.76
CA ALA A 71 3.49 15.71 3.15
C ALA A 71 2.84 14.58 3.93
N ASN A 72 3.05 14.57 5.25
CA ASN A 72 2.40 13.62 6.16
C ASN A 72 2.63 12.14 5.79
N LEU A 73 3.81 11.83 5.26
CA LEU A 73 4.19 10.44 5.01
C LEU A 73 4.30 9.69 6.33
N SER A 74 3.47 8.69 6.51
CA SER A 74 3.43 7.90 7.74
C SER A 74 3.10 6.44 7.49
N LEU A 75 3.74 5.57 8.27
CA LEU A 75 3.36 4.16 8.34
C LEU A 75 2.06 4.05 9.12
N ARG A 76 1.03 3.50 8.51
CA ARG A 76 -0.29 3.42 9.13
C ARG A 76 -0.73 2.00 9.43
N TYR A 77 -0.27 1.02 8.66
CA TYR A 77 -0.62 -0.38 8.85
C TYR A 77 0.58 -1.29 8.62
N VAL A 78 0.70 -2.30 9.46
CA VAL A 78 1.58 -3.45 9.23
C VAL A 78 0.71 -4.69 9.32
N THR A 79 0.69 -5.52 8.28
CA THR A 79 -0.11 -6.74 8.25
C THR A 79 0.76 -7.97 8.05
N MET A 80 0.30 -9.08 8.61
CA MET A 80 0.95 -10.38 8.47
C MET A 80 -0.08 -11.41 8.01
N ARG A 81 0.32 -12.22 7.02
CA ARG A 81 -0.47 -13.34 6.50
C ARG A 81 0.44 -14.49 6.14
N TYR A 82 0.08 -15.68 6.59
CA TYR A 82 0.73 -16.90 6.12
C TYR A 82 -0.07 -17.48 4.96
N ALA A 83 0.52 -17.57 3.78
CA ALA A 83 -0.12 -18.09 2.59
C ALA A 83 0.92 -18.70 1.63
N ASP A 84 0.56 -19.80 0.98
CA ASP A 84 1.39 -20.46 -0.02
C ASP A 84 2.81 -20.77 0.47
N GLY A 85 2.95 -21.16 1.75
CA GLY A 85 4.23 -21.53 2.34
C GLY A 85 5.13 -20.37 2.73
N GLU A 86 4.65 -19.13 2.67
CA GLU A 86 5.43 -17.96 3.06
C GLU A 86 4.67 -17.06 4.04
N LEU A 87 5.40 -16.42 4.92
CA LEU A 87 4.90 -15.37 5.78
C LEU A 87 5.04 -14.04 5.04
N ARG A 88 3.92 -13.44 4.72
CA ARG A 88 3.85 -12.16 4.00
C ARG A 88 3.66 -11.04 5.01
N GLN A 89 4.54 -10.05 4.96
CA GLN A 89 4.50 -8.87 5.82
C GLN A 89 4.42 -7.63 4.94
N ASN A 90 3.35 -6.84 5.11
CA ASN A 90 3.10 -5.65 4.31
C ASN A 90 3.12 -4.41 5.21
N TYR A 91 3.87 -3.40 4.79
CA TYR A 91 3.94 -2.09 5.41
C TYR A 91 3.18 -1.11 4.52
N TYR A 92 2.08 -0.56 5.03
CA TYR A 92 1.24 0.37 4.28
C TYR A 92 1.42 1.79 4.80
N PHE A 93 1.93 2.64 3.91
CA PHE A 93 2.10 4.06 4.17
C PHE A 93 0.97 4.84 3.51
N PHE A 94 0.66 5.98 4.10
CA PHE A 94 -0.19 7.00 3.48
C PHE A 94 0.60 8.30 3.44
N ALA A 95 0.37 9.11 2.41
CA ALA A 95 1.02 10.40 2.26
C ALA A 95 0.13 11.33 1.43
N ASP A 96 0.26 12.63 1.67
CA ASP A 96 -0.41 13.63 0.84
C ASP A 96 0.52 14.01 -0.32
N LEU A 97 0.00 13.95 -1.55
CA LEU A 97 0.70 14.44 -2.73
C LEU A 97 0.42 15.94 -2.84
N ILE A 98 1.44 16.75 -2.54
CA ILE A 98 1.30 18.21 -2.43
C ILE A 98 1.83 18.98 -3.65
N ASP A 99 2.51 18.32 -4.57
CA ASP A 99 3.03 18.96 -5.76
C ASP A 99 1.90 19.28 -6.73
N PRO A 100 1.58 20.59 -6.94
CA PRO A 100 0.45 20.96 -7.79
C PRO A 100 0.69 20.69 -9.27
N GLU A 101 1.93 20.48 -9.68
CA GLU A 101 2.26 20.17 -11.08
C GLU A 101 2.06 18.70 -11.40
N VAL A 102 1.99 17.83 -10.37
CA VAL A 102 1.72 16.41 -10.55
C VAL A 102 0.23 16.16 -10.36
N MET A 103 -0.52 16.12 -11.45
CA MET A 103 -1.98 15.91 -11.42
C MET A 103 -2.32 14.44 -11.21
N THR A 104 -2.00 13.59 -12.19
CA THR A 104 -2.15 12.13 -12.09
C THR A 104 -0.84 11.52 -12.53
N PRO A 105 -0.03 11.03 -11.58
CA PRO A 105 1.27 10.48 -11.91
C PRO A 105 1.14 9.27 -12.84
N ALA A 106 1.95 9.21 -13.88
CA ALA A 106 2.05 8.03 -14.74
C ALA A 106 2.93 6.97 -14.05
N SER A 107 2.52 5.71 -14.11
CA SER A 107 3.27 4.60 -13.53
C SER A 107 3.88 3.72 -14.61
N THR A 108 5.08 3.19 -14.33
CA THR A 108 5.71 2.16 -15.15
C THR A 108 5.03 0.79 -15.01
N GLU A 109 4.19 0.63 -13.98
CA GLU A 109 3.62 -0.67 -13.60
C GLU A 109 2.15 -0.86 -14.03
N GLY A 110 1.50 0.20 -14.51
CA GLY A 110 0.10 0.14 -14.91
C GLY A 110 -0.55 1.49 -15.03
N ILE A 111 -1.86 1.52 -14.82
CA ILE A 111 -2.68 2.73 -14.94
C ILE A 111 -3.02 3.27 -13.56
N THR A 112 -2.74 4.55 -13.33
CA THR A 112 -3.12 5.22 -12.08
C THR A 112 -4.44 5.96 -12.24
N LYS A 113 -5.23 5.99 -11.17
CA LYS A 113 -6.50 6.71 -11.14
C LYS A 113 -6.83 7.17 -9.72
N TRP A 114 -7.34 8.38 -9.60
CA TRP A 114 -7.88 8.90 -8.35
C TRP A 114 -9.29 8.37 -8.10
N PHE A 115 -9.51 7.87 -6.89
CA PHE A 115 -10.83 7.40 -6.44
C PHE A 115 -11.26 8.20 -5.22
N ALA A 116 -12.50 8.67 -5.22
CA ALA A 116 -13.09 9.24 -4.02
C ALA A 116 -13.12 8.19 -2.90
N LEU A 117 -12.98 8.61 -1.65
CA LEU A 117 -12.99 7.69 -0.52
C LEU A 117 -14.28 6.86 -0.43
N ASN A 118 -15.40 7.41 -0.89
CA ASN A 118 -16.68 6.72 -0.96
C ASN A 118 -16.94 5.98 -2.29
N GLY A 119 -15.96 5.96 -3.18
CA GLY A 119 -16.09 5.39 -4.53
C GLY A 119 -15.28 4.13 -4.78
N MET A 120 -14.83 3.45 -3.73
CA MET A 120 -13.97 2.27 -3.86
C MET A 120 -14.67 0.94 -3.61
N ASP A 121 -15.97 0.96 -3.37
CA ASP A 121 -16.76 -0.26 -3.18
C ASP A 121 -16.71 -1.15 -4.41
N GLY A 122 -16.50 -2.43 -4.21
CA GLY A 122 -16.50 -3.42 -5.28
C GLY A 122 -15.26 -3.42 -6.17
N LEU A 123 -14.26 -2.55 -5.95
CA LEU A 123 -13.02 -2.61 -6.68
C LEU A 123 -12.27 -3.91 -6.36
N PRO A 124 -11.83 -4.66 -7.37
CA PRO A 124 -11.00 -5.84 -7.12
C PRO A 124 -9.65 -5.41 -6.55
N MET A 125 -9.32 -5.93 -5.38
CA MET A 125 -8.08 -5.65 -4.66
C MET A 125 -7.50 -6.96 -4.10
N PRO A 126 -6.18 -7.02 -3.83
CA PRO A 126 -5.61 -8.13 -3.08
C PRO A 126 -6.30 -8.28 -1.73
N PHE A 127 -6.40 -9.52 -1.24
CA PHE A 127 -7.17 -9.86 -0.05
C PHE A 127 -6.85 -8.99 1.17
N THR A 128 -5.59 -8.93 1.57
CA THR A 128 -5.18 -8.18 2.77
C THR A 128 -5.38 -6.67 2.59
N ALA A 129 -5.05 -6.15 1.40
CA ALA A 129 -5.22 -4.73 1.08
C ALA A 129 -6.69 -4.32 1.13
N ARG A 130 -7.61 -5.18 0.68
CA ARG A 130 -9.04 -4.92 0.76
C ARG A 130 -9.48 -4.64 2.20
N PHE A 131 -9.11 -5.54 3.13
CA PHE A 131 -9.47 -5.36 4.53
C PHE A 131 -8.78 -4.14 5.16
N MET A 132 -7.53 -3.87 4.78
CA MET A 132 -6.81 -2.67 5.24
C MET A 132 -7.50 -1.39 4.78
N ILE A 133 -7.88 -1.30 3.50
CA ILE A 133 -8.61 -0.14 2.97
C ILE A 133 -9.98 0.02 3.64
N ASP A 134 -10.71 -1.07 3.83
CA ASP A 134 -12.01 -1.03 4.53
C ASP A 134 -11.86 -0.48 5.95
N HIS A 135 -10.82 -0.92 6.67
CA HIS A 135 -10.52 -0.39 8.00
C HIS A 135 -10.12 1.09 7.96
N TYR A 136 -9.27 1.48 7.00
CA TYR A 136 -8.89 2.87 6.82
C TYR A 136 -10.11 3.76 6.59
N LEU A 137 -11.02 3.36 5.70
CA LEU A 137 -12.22 4.14 5.38
C LEU A 137 -13.17 4.28 6.56
N ARG A 138 -13.29 3.23 7.41
CA ARG A 138 -14.19 3.25 8.57
C ARG A 138 -13.58 3.89 9.81
N THR A 139 -12.26 3.78 9.97
CA THR A 139 -11.60 4.10 11.24
C THR A 139 -10.31 4.89 11.04
N GLY A 140 -9.38 4.36 10.26
CA GLY A 140 -8.01 4.89 10.18
C GLY A 140 -7.90 6.31 9.64
N GLN A 141 -8.79 6.72 8.75
CA GLN A 141 -8.76 8.06 8.18
C GLN A 141 -9.06 9.17 9.21
N TYR A 142 -9.64 8.81 10.36
CA TYR A 142 -10.03 9.77 11.39
C TYR A 142 -9.01 9.90 12.53
N ASN A 143 -7.87 9.23 12.42
CA ASN A 143 -6.80 9.29 13.41
C ASN A 143 -5.43 9.12 12.74
N ASP A 144 -4.35 9.18 13.53
CA ASP A 144 -2.97 9.00 13.07
C ASP A 144 -2.32 7.74 13.67
N LEU A 145 -3.11 6.80 14.15
CA LEU A 145 -2.59 5.60 14.81
C LEU A 145 -1.95 4.64 13.81
N LEU A 146 -0.98 3.88 14.29
CA LEU A 146 -0.43 2.72 13.60
C LEU A 146 -1.24 1.49 14.01
N TYR A 147 -1.65 0.68 13.05
CA TYR A 147 -2.39 -0.55 13.28
C TYR A 147 -1.61 -1.77 12.83
N ALA A 148 -1.62 -2.81 13.66
CA ALA A 148 -1.19 -4.15 13.26
C ALA A 148 -2.40 -4.95 12.81
N GLY A 149 -2.28 -5.67 11.70
CA GLY A 149 -3.32 -6.55 11.18
C GLY A 149 -2.83 -7.98 11.05
N ILE A 150 -3.57 -8.93 11.60
CA ILE A 150 -3.30 -10.37 11.45
C ILE A 150 -4.37 -10.95 10.55
N ALA A 151 -3.94 -11.49 9.41
CA ALA A 151 -4.81 -12.02 8.38
C ALA A 151 -4.88 -13.55 8.45
N ASN A 152 -6.09 -14.07 8.26
CA ASN A 152 -6.34 -15.48 7.99
C ASN A 152 -7.29 -15.61 6.79
N ASP A 153 -7.79 -16.79 6.49
CA ASP A 153 -8.64 -17.00 5.32
C ASP A 153 -10.02 -16.33 5.43
N SER A 154 -10.41 -15.88 6.62
CA SER A 154 -11.72 -15.25 6.88
C SER A 154 -11.66 -13.72 6.89
N GLY A 155 -10.49 -13.14 7.05
CA GLY A 155 -10.36 -11.69 7.14
C GLY A 155 -9.10 -11.25 7.86
N VAL A 156 -9.11 -10.00 8.32
CA VAL A 156 -7.98 -9.37 9.02
C VAL A 156 -8.51 -8.74 10.30
N GLN A 157 -7.84 -9.01 11.41
CA GLN A 157 -8.11 -8.36 12.70
C GLN A 157 -7.06 -7.27 12.92
N PHE A 158 -7.51 -6.05 13.18
CA PHE A 158 -6.64 -4.89 13.41
C PHE A 158 -6.61 -4.49 14.88
N GLN A 159 -5.44 -4.11 15.33
CA GLN A 159 -5.21 -3.56 16.66
C GLN A 159 -4.30 -2.34 16.56
N SER A 160 -4.66 -1.26 17.26
CA SER A 160 -3.79 -0.09 17.36
C SER A 160 -2.56 -0.38 18.23
N LEU A 161 -1.45 0.16 17.83
CA LEU A 161 -0.17 0.03 18.54
C LEU A 161 0.18 1.30 19.32
#